data_dd49398003946b1eb914bb40b36514a9
#
_entry.id   dd49398003946b1eb914bb40b36514a9
#
_cell.length_a   1.000
_cell.length_b   1.000
_cell.length_c   1.000
_cell.angle_alpha   90.00
_cell.angle_beta   90.00
_cell.angle_gamma   90.00
#
_symmetry.space_group_name_H-M   'P 1'
#
loop_
_entity.id
_entity.type
_entity.pdbx_description
1 polymer ?
#
loop_
_entity_poly.entity_id
_entity_poly.type
_entity_poly.pdbx_seq_one_letter_code
_entity_poly.pdbx_strand_id
1 'polypeptide(L)'
;MLLTGSLHIDAERAFRRAARGRRLAALTRQLQCLDVVDERCLRPRRRPPGREVVEIPVTAIQATLEPSRAAQFDRRFRPAPIARPRWQRLWMAEQRGAALPPVEVVPIGDAYALRDGHHRVSVAIARGALSIDARIGTA
;
A
#
# COMPACT_ATOMS: atom_id res chain seq x y z
N MET A 1 -10.07 -12.48 12.94
CA MET A 1 -8.95 -13.45 12.86
C MET A 1 -8.54 -13.84 14.28
N LEU A 2 -8.51 -15.15 14.55
CA LEU A 2 -8.03 -15.63 15.85
C LEU A 2 -6.50 -15.59 15.90
N LEU A 3 -5.95 -14.97 16.91
CA LEU A 3 -4.50 -14.92 17.13
C LEU A 3 -4.05 -16.24 17.77
N THR A 4 -2.92 -16.76 17.30
CA THR A 4 -2.38 -18.05 17.76
C THR A 4 -1.45 -17.95 18.97
N GLY A 5 -1.08 -16.73 19.37
CA GLY A 5 -0.02 -16.48 20.35
C GLY A 5 1.38 -16.51 19.74
N SER A 6 1.53 -16.89 18.47
CA SER A 6 2.78 -16.79 17.73
C SER A 6 2.68 -15.67 16.68
N LEU A 7 3.47 -14.63 16.87
CA LEU A 7 3.45 -13.46 15.97
C LEU A 7 3.80 -13.82 14.53
N HIS A 8 4.75 -14.73 14.32
CA HIS A 8 5.14 -15.18 12.98
C HIS A 8 4.02 -15.96 12.28
N ILE A 9 3.36 -16.87 12.99
CA ILE A 9 2.25 -17.64 12.43
C ILE A 9 1.10 -16.70 12.08
N ASP A 10 0.80 -15.76 12.95
CA ASP A 10 -0.26 -14.77 12.71
C ASP A 10 0.05 -13.89 11.50
N ALA A 11 1.31 -13.47 11.34
CA ALA A 11 1.76 -12.71 10.18
C ALA A 11 1.65 -13.52 8.87
N GLU A 12 2.02 -14.79 8.88
CA GLU A 12 1.85 -15.68 7.73
C GLU A 12 0.37 -15.83 7.34
N ARG A 13 -0.49 -16.01 8.31
CA ARG A 13 -1.94 -16.12 8.07
C ARG A 13 -2.51 -14.82 7.52
N ALA A 14 -2.08 -13.69 8.07
CA ALA A 14 -2.49 -12.37 7.59
C ALA A 14 -2.06 -12.14 6.13
N PHE A 15 -0.82 -12.51 5.80
CA PHE A 15 -0.32 -12.42 4.43
C PHE A 15 -1.12 -13.30 3.46
N ARG A 16 -1.35 -14.55 3.81
CA ARG A 16 -2.15 -15.48 2.98
C ARG A 16 -3.56 -14.95 2.75
N ARG A 17 -4.18 -14.38 3.77
CA ARG A 17 -5.50 -13.77 3.65
C ARG A 17 -5.46 -12.56 2.72
N ALA A 18 -4.47 -11.68 2.87
CA ALA A 18 -4.31 -10.50 2.02
C ALA A 18 -4.06 -10.87 0.55
N ALA A 19 -3.28 -11.93 0.29
CA ALA A 19 -2.92 -12.38 -1.05
C ALA A 19 -3.98 -13.27 -1.72
N ARG A 20 -4.95 -13.76 -0.98
CA ARG A 20 -5.91 -14.79 -1.43
C ARG A 20 -6.63 -14.44 -2.72
N GLY A 21 -7.21 -13.26 -2.80
CA GLY A 21 -7.98 -12.84 -3.96
C GLY A 21 -7.11 -12.56 -5.19
N ARG A 22 -5.82 -12.23 -4.98
CA ARG A 22 -4.88 -11.96 -6.07
C ARG A 22 -4.61 -13.22 -6.90
N ARG A 23 -4.39 -14.35 -6.24
CA ARG A 23 -4.17 -15.63 -6.94
C ARG A 23 -5.37 -16.05 -7.77
N LEU A 24 -6.58 -15.90 -7.23
CA LEU A 24 -7.80 -16.19 -7.95
C LEU A 24 -7.99 -15.25 -9.14
N ALA A 25 -7.72 -13.95 -8.96
CA ALA A 25 -7.80 -12.97 -10.04
C ALA A 25 -6.78 -13.28 -11.17
N ALA A 26 -5.58 -13.76 -10.83
CA ALA A 26 -4.60 -14.20 -11.82
C ALA A 26 -5.09 -15.40 -12.63
N LEU A 27 -5.71 -16.39 -11.98
CA LEU A 27 -6.25 -17.57 -12.66
C LEU A 27 -7.43 -17.24 -13.57
N THR A 28 -8.24 -16.26 -13.23
CA THR A 28 -9.42 -15.83 -14.01
C THR A 28 -9.10 -14.71 -15.00
N ARG A 29 -7.85 -14.34 -15.15
CA ARG A 29 -7.37 -13.21 -15.98
C ARG A 29 -7.99 -11.86 -15.58
N GLN A 30 -8.43 -11.71 -14.35
CA GLN A 30 -8.98 -10.48 -13.80
C GLN A 30 -7.95 -9.70 -12.98
N LEU A 31 -6.72 -10.21 -12.88
CA LEU A 31 -5.64 -9.52 -12.19
C LEU A 31 -5.29 -8.23 -12.91
N GLN A 32 -5.40 -7.12 -12.22
CA GLN A 32 -4.98 -5.82 -12.71
C GLN A 32 -3.84 -5.32 -11.83
N CYS A 33 -2.68 -5.10 -12.46
CA CYS A 33 -1.56 -4.48 -11.78
C CYS A 33 -1.90 -3.05 -11.36
N LEU A 34 -1.19 -2.57 -10.35
CA LEU A 34 -1.30 -1.18 -9.93
C LEU A 34 -0.89 -0.25 -11.08
N ASP A 35 -1.70 0.74 -11.39
CA ASP A 35 -1.42 1.69 -12.46
C ASP A 35 -0.14 2.47 -12.17
N VAL A 36 0.73 2.56 -13.18
CA VAL A 36 1.95 3.35 -13.10
C VAL A 36 1.71 4.72 -13.73
N VAL A 37 2.00 5.76 -12.97
CA VAL A 37 1.92 7.14 -13.43
C VAL A 37 3.33 7.68 -13.64
N ASP A 38 3.60 8.25 -14.82
CA ASP A 38 4.86 8.92 -15.07
C ASP A 38 4.83 10.31 -14.42
N GLU A 39 5.73 10.52 -13.48
CA GLU A 39 5.86 11.79 -12.76
C GLU A 39 6.05 13.00 -13.70
N ARG A 40 6.69 12.79 -14.86
CA ARG A 40 6.91 13.83 -15.86
C ARG A 40 5.61 14.34 -16.49
N CYS A 41 4.56 13.52 -16.45
CA CYS A 41 3.25 13.88 -16.98
C CYS A 41 2.39 14.62 -15.96
N LEU A 42 2.83 14.72 -14.71
CA LEU A 42 2.10 15.42 -13.67
C LEU A 42 2.36 16.92 -13.71
N ARG A 43 1.30 17.70 -13.54
CA ARG A 43 1.44 19.16 -13.48
C ARG A 43 2.09 19.57 -12.15
N PRO A 44 3.18 20.36 -12.18
CA PRO A 44 3.77 20.85 -10.94
C PRO A 44 2.74 21.68 -10.17
N ARG A 45 2.62 21.42 -8.88
CA ARG A 45 1.83 22.26 -7.98
C ARG A 45 2.66 23.44 -7.50
N ARG A 46 2.00 24.60 -7.33
CA ARG A 46 2.64 25.83 -6.84
C ARG A 46 3.04 25.78 -5.37
N ARG A 47 2.62 24.75 -4.62
CA ARG A 47 2.98 24.58 -3.20
C ARG A 47 4.18 23.64 -3.06
N PRO A 48 5.18 24.01 -2.25
CA PRO A 48 6.25 23.09 -1.90
C PRO A 48 5.65 21.86 -1.19
N PRO A 49 6.32 20.68 -1.26
CA PRO A 49 5.85 19.49 -0.57
C PRO A 49 5.68 19.81 0.91
N GLY A 50 4.48 19.60 1.41
CA GLY A 50 4.17 19.82 2.81
C GLY A 50 4.94 18.82 3.67
N ARG A 51 5.57 19.30 4.73
CA ARG A 51 6.11 18.43 5.78
C ARG A 51 4.99 17.89 6.69
N GLU A 52 3.79 18.43 6.50
CA GLU A 52 2.62 18.09 7.29
C GLU A 52 2.11 16.70 6.94
N VAL A 53 1.81 15.93 7.98
CA VAL A 53 1.16 14.64 7.86
C VAL A 53 -0.35 14.85 7.85
N VAL A 54 -1.00 14.31 6.84
CA VAL A 54 -2.46 14.34 6.72
C VAL A 54 -3.00 12.93 6.62
N GLU A 55 -4.17 12.72 7.13
CA GLU A 55 -4.89 11.45 7.02
C GLU A 55 -5.67 11.42 5.71
N ILE A 56 -5.46 10.39 4.90
CA ILE A 56 -6.16 10.22 3.63
C ILE A 56 -6.86 8.86 3.58
N PRO A 57 -7.99 8.75 2.86
CA PRO A 57 -8.62 7.44 2.66
C PRO A 57 -7.69 6.50 1.91
N VAL A 58 -7.57 5.25 2.34
CA VAL A 58 -6.76 4.25 1.62
C VAL A 58 -7.29 4.01 0.20
N THR A 59 -8.60 4.14 0.00
CA THR A 59 -9.23 3.99 -1.31
C THR A 59 -8.87 5.11 -2.30
N ALA A 60 -8.36 6.23 -1.82
CA ALA A 60 -7.90 7.34 -2.66
C ALA A 60 -6.54 7.06 -3.31
N ILE A 61 -5.79 6.10 -2.80
CA ILE A 61 -4.49 5.69 -3.37
C ILE A 61 -4.76 4.67 -4.47
N GLN A 62 -4.61 5.09 -5.73
CA GLN A 62 -5.06 4.31 -6.88
C GLN A 62 -3.94 3.96 -7.87
N ALA A 63 -2.76 4.51 -7.69
CA ALA A 63 -1.65 4.33 -8.62
C ALA A 63 -0.31 4.43 -7.91
N THR A 64 0.76 4.17 -8.64
CA THR A 64 2.14 4.28 -8.15
C THR A 64 2.99 5.11 -9.10
N LEU A 65 3.99 5.81 -8.54
CA LEU A 65 5.06 6.44 -9.30
C LEU A 65 6.26 5.49 -9.50
N GLU A 66 6.22 4.31 -8.87
CA GLU A 66 7.34 3.36 -8.86
C GLU A 66 7.00 2.10 -9.68
N PRO A 67 7.47 2.01 -10.95
CA PRO A 67 7.18 0.85 -11.79
C PRO A 67 7.58 -0.48 -11.17
N SER A 68 8.68 -0.52 -10.42
CA SER A 68 9.16 -1.72 -9.75
C SER A 68 8.18 -2.26 -8.70
N ARG A 69 7.30 -1.44 -8.17
CA ARG A 69 6.28 -1.82 -7.19
C ARG A 69 4.97 -2.28 -7.82
N ALA A 70 4.70 -1.88 -9.06
CA ALA A 70 3.46 -2.23 -9.75
C ALA A 70 3.27 -3.74 -9.90
N ALA A 71 4.37 -4.51 -10.02
CA ALA A 71 4.33 -5.96 -10.11
C ALA A 71 4.15 -6.64 -8.74
N GLN A 72 4.41 -5.94 -7.64
CA GLN A 72 4.34 -6.49 -6.29
C GLN A 72 2.94 -6.37 -5.66
N PHE A 73 2.11 -5.49 -6.19
CA PHE A 73 0.76 -5.24 -5.70
C PHE A 73 -0.21 -5.07 -6.86
N ASP A 74 -1.43 -5.54 -6.69
CA ASP A 74 -2.49 -5.26 -7.64
C ASP A 74 -3.24 -3.96 -7.29
N ARG A 75 -4.27 -3.61 -8.05
CA ARG A 75 -5.09 -2.40 -7.81
C ARG A 75 -5.76 -2.36 -6.44
N ARG A 76 -5.94 -3.49 -5.80
CA ARG A 76 -6.45 -3.61 -4.44
C ARG A 76 -5.34 -3.71 -3.40
N PHE A 77 -4.09 -3.47 -3.78
CA PHE A 77 -2.92 -3.62 -2.93
C PHE A 77 -2.77 -5.01 -2.32
N ARG A 78 -3.30 -6.03 -2.99
CA ARG A 78 -3.06 -7.42 -2.59
C ARG A 78 -1.62 -7.81 -2.96
N PRO A 79 -0.86 -8.36 -2.00
CA PRO A 79 0.57 -8.56 -2.20
C PRO A 79 0.87 -9.79 -3.06
N ALA A 80 1.88 -9.68 -3.92
CA ALA A 80 2.51 -10.81 -4.60
C ALA A 80 3.45 -11.55 -3.63
N PRO A 81 3.82 -12.82 -3.92
CA PRO A 81 4.72 -13.59 -3.06
C PRO A 81 6.05 -12.88 -2.75
N ILE A 82 6.60 -12.12 -3.69
CA ILE A 82 7.85 -11.39 -3.51
C ILE A 82 7.77 -10.31 -2.41
N ALA A 83 6.57 -9.80 -2.14
CA ALA A 83 6.34 -8.79 -1.11
C ALA A 83 6.34 -9.39 0.31
N ARG A 84 6.27 -10.71 0.47
CA ARG A 84 6.04 -11.40 1.75
C ARG A 84 6.97 -10.98 2.88
N PRO A 85 8.31 -11.03 2.74
CA PRO A 85 9.19 -10.80 3.89
C PRO A 85 9.00 -9.42 4.52
N ARG A 86 8.96 -8.37 3.71
CA ARG A 86 8.77 -7.00 4.17
C ARG A 86 7.36 -6.76 4.68
N TRP A 87 6.36 -7.32 4.00
CA TRP A 87 4.96 -7.21 4.38
C TRP A 87 4.72 -7.80 5.78
N GLN A 88 5.24 -9.01 6.02
CA GLN A 88 5.09 -9.67 7.32
C GLN A 88 5.81 -8.94 8.44
N ARG A 89 7.00 -8.39 8.18
CA ARG A 89 7.72 -7.56 9.17
C ARG A 89 6.94 -6.33 9.57
N LEU A 90 6.34 -5.64 8.62
CA LEU A 90 5.51 -4.46 8.90
C LEU A 90 4.24 -4.83 9.66
N TRP A 91 3.60 -5.91 9.28
CA TRP A 91 2.42 -6.41 9.99
C TRP A 91 2.75 -6.74 11.45
N MET A 92 3.87 -7.43 11.68
CA MET A 92 4.33 -7.75 13.03
C MET A 92 4.67 -6.50 13.84
N ALA A 93 5.32 -5.51 13.21
CA ALA A 93 5.66 -4.25 13.86
C ALA A 93 4.39 -3.51 14.33
N GLU A 94 3.37 -3.39 13.49
CA GLU A 94 2.10 -2.80 13.89
C GLU A 94 1.39 -3.59 14.99
N GLN A 95 1.45 -4.92 14.92
CA GLN A 95 0.87 -5.77 15.96
C GLN A 95 1.51 -5.55 17.32
N ARG A 96 2.79 -5.17 17.34
CA ARG A 96 3.52 -4.78 18.55
C ARG A 96 3.27 -3.34 19.00
N GLY A 97 2.45 -2.61 18.28
CA GLY A 97 2.12 -1.21 18.57
C GLY A 97 3.10 -0.19 18.00
N ALA A 98 4.00 -0.59 17.09
CA ALA A 98 4.88 0.35 16.42
C ALA A 98 4.10 1.30 15.52
N ALA A 99 4.39 2.61 15.61
CA ALA A 99 3.89 3.59 14.68
C ALA A 99 4.74 3.55 13.41
N LEU A 100 4.12 3.21 12.28
CA LEU A 100 4.81 3.22 10.99
C LEU A 100 4.93 4.65 10.47
N PRO A 101 6.02 4.97 9.72
CA PRO A 101 6.14 6.28 9.10
C PRO A 101 4.98 6.58 8.14
N PRO A 102 4.60 7.86 7.94
CA PRO A 102 3.61 8.23 6.93
C PRO A 102 4.05 7.78 5.54
N VAL A 103 3.11 7.40 4.71
CA VAL A 103 3.37 7.13 3.29
C VAL A 103 3.55 8.44 2.52
N GLU A 104 4.21 8.39 1.38
CA GLU A 104 4.39 9.55 0.52
C GLU A 104 3.55 9.40 -0.74
N VAL A 105 2.71 10.39 -1.01
CA VAL A 105 1.79 10.39 -2.14
C VAL A 105 1.88 11.68 -2.94
N VAL A 106 1.47 11.62 -4.20
CA VAL A 106 1.33 12.76 -5.10
C VAL A 106 -0.09 12.79 -5.65
N PRO A 107 -0.75 13.94 -5.65
CA PRO A 107 -2.11 14.02 -6.19
C PRO A 107 -2.17 13.78 -7.70
N ILE A 108 -3.16 13.01 -8.11
CA ILE A 108 -3.52 12.77 -9.51
C ILE A 108 -5.03 12.96 -9.66
N GLY A 109 -5.46 14.18 -10.04
CA GLY A 109 -6.90 14.51 -10.02
C GLY A 109 -7.45 14.43 -8.60
N ASP A 110 -8.51 13.66 -8.41
CA ASP A 110 -9.15 13.43 -7.11
C ASP A 110 -8.55 12.26 -6.31
N ALA A 111 -7.54 11.61 -6.87
CA ALA A 111 -6.86 10.46 -6.28
C ALA A 111 -5.39 10.77 -5.98
N TYR A 112 -4.67 9.77 -5.50
CA TYR A 112 -3.24 9.85 -5.22
C TYR A 112 -2.47 8.73 -5.90
N ALA A 113 -1.27 9.06 -6.37
CA ALA A 113 -0.25 8.08 -6.75
C ALA A 113 0.75 7.93 -5.60
N LEU A 114 1.11 6.71 -5.29
CA LEU A 114 2.01 6.38 -4.20
C LEU A 114 3.47 6.50 -4.65
N ARG A 115 4.25 7.29 -3.92
CA ARG A 115 5.70 7.39 -4.12
C ARG A 115 6.44 6.39 -3.25
N ASP A 116 6.07 6.29 -1.98
CA ASP A 116 6.70 5.38 -1.02
C ASP A 116 5.67 4.88 -0.01
N GLY A 117 5.83 3.63 0.40
CA GLY A 117 4.98 3.02 1.41
C GLY A 117 4.00 1.97 0.87
N HIS A 118 4.27 1.33 -0.25
CA HIS A 118 3.40 0.32 -0.86
C HIS A 118 3.06 -0.83 0.10
N HIS A 119 4.06 -1.35 0.83
CA HIS A 119 3.84 -2.40 1.82
C HIS A 119 2.99 -1.90 2.99
N ARG A 120 3.20 -0.65 3.44
CA ARG A 120 2.41 -0.02 4.52
C ARG A 120 0.95 0.13 4.13
N VAL A 121 0.66 0.56 2.91
CA VAL A 121 -0.72 0.65 2.39
C VAL A 121 -1.36 -0.73 2.35
N SER A 122 -0.67 -1.72 1.82
CA SER A 122 -1.17 -3.09 1.73
C SER A 122 -1.48 -3.67 3.11
N VAL A 123 -0.58 -3.51 4.08
CA VAL A 123 -0.79 -3.95 5.47
C VAL A 123 -1.95 -3.21 6.11
N ALA A 124 -2.06 -1.89 5.92
CA ALA A 124 -3.16 -1.10 6.45
C ALA A 124 -4.53 -1.59 5.94
N ILE A 125 -4.65 -1.83 4.64
CA ILE A 125 -5.87 -2.37 4.04
C ILE A 125 -6.19 -3.75 4.61
N ALA A 126 -5.19 -4.64 4.72
CA ALA A 126 -5.37 -5.98 5.27
C ALA A 126 -5.83 -5.96 6.74
N ARG A 127 -5.46 -4.93 7.49
CA ARG A 127 -5.87 -4.72 8.88
C ARG A 127 -7.23 -4.01 8.99
N GLY A 128 -7.88 -3.69 7.89
CA GLY A 128 -9.19 -3.04 7.87
C GLY A 128 -9.15 -1.52 8.08
N ALA A 129 -8.00 -0.89 7.92
CA ALA A 129 -7.89 0.56 8.01
C ALA A 129 -8.67 1.25 6.89
N LEU A 130 -9.40 2.29 7.23
CA LEU A 130 -10.13 3.12 6.26
C LEU A 130 -9.29 4.30 5.76
N SER A 131 -8.29 4.69 6.55
CA SER A 131 -7.42 5.82 6.27
C SER A 131 -5.97 5.49 6.66
N ILE A 132 -5.05 6.30 6.17
CA ILE A 132 -3.62 6.17 6.44
C ILE A 132 -2.99 7.56 6.49
N ASP A 133 -1.98 7.70 7.36
CA ASP A 133 -1.19 8.93 7.42
C ASP A 133 -0.28 9.06 6.21
N ALA A 134 -0.30 10.23 5.59
CA ALA A 134 0.44 10.50 4.38
C ALA A 134 1.07 11.89 4.38
N ARG A 135 2.19 12.01 3.68
CA ARG A 135 2.73 13.30 3.25
C ARG A 135 2.42 13.50 1.79
N ILE A 136 1.80 14.62 1.48
CA ILE A 136 1.43 14.96 0.10
C ILE A 136 2.57 15.76 -0.51
N GLY A 137 3.26 15.13 -1.47
CA GLY A 137 4.33 15.75 -2.23
C GLY A 137 3.83 16.46 -3.47
N THR A 138 4.77 17.12 -4.15
CA THR A 138 4.58 17.64 -5.50
C THR A 138 5.33 16.77 -6.51
N ALA A 139 4.81 16.75 -7.69
CA ALA A 139 5.51 16.12 -8.79
C ALA A 139 6.71 16.98 -9.20
#